data_7f120dd588085a44599695b2f4b4b700
#
_entry.id   7f120dd588085a44599695b2f4b4b700
#
_cell.length_a   1.000
_cell.length_b   1.000
_cell.length_c   1.000
_cell.angle_alpha   90.00
_cell.angle_beta   90.00
_cell.angle_gamma   90.00
#
_symmetry.space_group_name_H-M   'P 1'
#
loop_
_entity.id
_entity.type
_entity.pdbx_description
1 polymer ?
#
loop_
_entity_poly.entity_id
_entity_poly.type
_entity_poly.pdbx_seq_one_letter_code
_entity_poly.pdbx_strand_id
1 'polypeptide(L)'
;MLMPETSSTPPTPGPLTPADCAQQLRQRFPALFAGAVKPLKLRIQIDIQERAPGVFSKLALSAFFRRYTGSTAYLIAVSRAKQRFDLDGQPNGDLSDEHRQVALDELARRRTNNESRIALEEQQRRNRATLLHDFQITTLTPANFCALKGIAVEELDGYLITARREAEERAQQAPPFDPRRAPGRAATRGPRSGSGQGPDQGRR
;
A
#
# COMPACT_ATOMS: atom_id res chain seq x y z
N MET A 1 -40.94 -13.25 -55.21
CA MET A 1 -40.25 -12.26 -54.33
C MET A 1 -39.58 -13.02 -53.24
N LEU A 2 -38.28 -13.28 -53.42
CA LEU A 2 -37.43 -13.93 -52.39
C LEU A 2 -36.85 -12.83 -51.49
N MET A 3 -37.13 -12.94 -50.17
CA MET A 3 -36.49 -12.10 -49.15
C MET A 3 -35.09 -12.65 -48.85
N PRO A 4 -34.03 -11.80 -48.82
CA PRO A 4 -32.72 -12.25 -48.38
C PRO A 4 -32.70 -12.37 -46.88
N GLU A 5 -32.41 -13.57 -46.39
CA GLU A 5 -32.08 -13.81 -44.98
C GLU A 5 -30.75 -13.12 -44.63
N THR A 6 -30.81 -12.08 -43.80
CA THR A 6 -29.66 -11.44 -43.25
C THR A 6 -29.08 -12.32 -42.15
N SER A 7 -28.09 -13.14 -42.48
CA SER A 7 -27.22 -13.81 -41.52
C SER A 7 -26.46 -12.78 -40.70
N SER A 8 -26.99 -12.39 -39.57
CA SER A 8 -26.22 -11.67 -38.57
C SER A 8 -25.28 -12.64 -37.87
N THR A 9 -24.08 -12.75 -38.40
CA THR A 9 -22.95 -13.36 -37.66
C THR A 9 -22.75 -12.61 -36.36
N PRO A 10 -22.80 -13.28 -35.18
CA PRO A 10 -22.51 -12.60 -33.92
C PRO A 10 -21.07 -12.05 -33.95
N PRO A 11 -20.82 -10.85 -33.45
CA PRO A 11 -19.49 -10.25 -33.47
C PRO A 11 -18.53 -11.18 -32.72
N THR A 12 -17.46 -11.58 -33.37
CA THR A 12 -16.36 -12.30 -32.76
C THR A 12 -15.84 -11.45 -31.61
N PRO A 13 -15.89 -11.94 -30.34
CA PRO A 13 -15.42 -11.15 -29.23
C PRO A 13 -13.93 -10.84 -29.42
N GLY A 14 -13.60 -9.57 -29.47
CA GLY A 14 -12.21 -9.11 -29.54
C GLY A 14 -11.38 -9.67 -28.38
N PRO A 15 -10.05 -9.53 -28.41
CA PRO A 15 -9.17 -10.07 -27.38
C PRO A 15 -9.59 -9.54 -25.99
N LEU A 16 -9.98 -10.47 -25.11
CA LEU A 16 -10.40 -10.16 -23.76
C LEU A 16 -9.30 -9.38 -23.03
N THR A 17 -9.63 -8.22 -22.49
CA THR A 17 -8.72 -7.50 -21.59
C THR A 17 -8.56 -8.29 -20.26
N PRO A 18 -7.49 -8.08 -19.50
CA PRO A 18 -7.35 -8.70 -18.18
C PRO A 18 -8.50 -8.36 -17.21
N ALA A 19 -9.15 -7.21 -17.37
CA ALA A 19 -10.30 -6.81 -16.58
C ALA A 19 -11.55 -7.62 -16.95
N ASP A 20 -11.84 -7.77 -18.25
CA ASP A 20 -12.95 -8.57 -18.75
C ASP A 20 -12.76 -10.04 -18.38
N CYS A 21 -11.53 -10.55 -18.49
CA CYS A 21 -11.17 -11.90 -18.05
C CYS A 21 -11.48 -12.10 -16.56
N ALA A 22 -11.10 -11.13 -15.69
CA ALA A 22 -11.41 -11.18 -14.27
C ALA A 22 -12.91 -11.17 -13.98
N GLN A 23 -13.69 -10.38 -14.71
CA GLN A 23 -15.13 -10.30 -14.58
C GLN A 23 -15.80 -11.62 -14.99
N GLN A 24 -15.43 -12.18 -16.13
CA GLN A 24 -15.95 -13.46 -16.61
C GLN A 24 -15.58 -14.63 -15.68
N LEU A 25 -14.37 -14.65 -15.13
CA LEU A 25 -13.97 -15.66 -14.13
C LEU A 25 -14.80 -15.57 -12.86
N ARG A 26 -15.12 -14.37 -12.37
CA ARG A 26 -16.01 -14.19 -11.22
C ARG A 26 -17.43 -14.65 -11.49
N GLN A 27 -17.94 -14.42 -12.69
CA GLN A 27 -19.29 -14.83 -13.08
C GLN A 27 -19.42 -16.34 -13.24
N ARG A 28 -18.40 -16.99 -13.83
CA ARG A 28 -18.44 -18.43 -14.14
C ARG A 28 -18.00 -19.30 -12.95
N PHE A 29 -17.04 -18.81 -12.18
CA PHE A 29 -16.45 -19.53 -11.03
C PHE A 29 -16.53 -18.71 -9.75
N PRO A 30 -17.73 -18.32 -9.30
CA PRO A 30 -17.92 -17.44 -8.15
C PRO A 30 -17.38 -18.03 -6.86
N ALA A 31 -17.41 -19.35 -6.68
CA ALA A 31 -16.91 -20.03 -5.50
C ALA A 31 -15.41 -19.78 -5.24
N LEU A 32 -14.63 -19.55 -6.31
CA LEU A 32 -13.21 -19.27 -6.19
C LEU A 32 -12.88 -17.77 -6.30
N PHE A 33 -13.55 -17.02 -7.21
CA PHE A 33 -13.14 -15.67 -7.56
C PHE A 33 -14.05 -14.54 -7.07
N ALA A 34 -15.28 -14.84 -6.58
CA ALA A 34 -16.20 -13.79 -6.14
C ALA A 34 -16.06 -13.39 -4.66
N GLY A 35 -15.38 -14.19 -3.85
CA GLY A 35 -15.24 -13.98 -2.41
C GLY A 35 -13.84 -13.52 -2.01
N ALA A 36 -13.46 -13.89 -0.78
CA ALA A 36 -12.11 -13.70 -0.29
C ALA A 36 -11.11 -14.42 -1.19
N VAL A 37 -9.96 -13.78 -1.43
CA VAL A 37 -8.90 -14.36 -2.26
C VAL A 37 -8.40 -15.67 -1.63
N LYS A 38 -8.33 -16.72 -2.44
CA LYS A 38 -7.87 -18.05 -2.04
C LYS A 38 -6.64 -18.48 -2.82
N PRO A 39 -5.72 -19.29 -2.24
CA PRO A 39 -4.63 -19.90 -3.00
C PRO A 39 -5.17 -20.83 -4.07
N LEU A 40 -4.72 -20.65 -5.29
CA LEU A 40 -5.21 -21.42 -6.43
C LEU A 40 -4.56 -22.80 -6.50
N LYS A 41 -5.33 -23.81 -6.97
CA LYS A 41 -4.84 -25.12 -7.38
C LYS A 41 -3.71 -24.96 -8.42
N LEU A 42 -2.73 -25.83 -8.38
CA LEU A 42 -1.69 -25.86 -9.41
C LEU A 42 -2.30 -26.16 -10.77
N ARG A 43 -1.85 -25.45 -11.81
CA ARG A 43 -2.34 -25.59 -13.19
C ARG A 43 -3.83 -25.34 -13.38
N ILE A 44 -4.46 -24.55 -12.51
CA ILE A 44 -5.88 -24.23 -12.56
C ILE A 44 -6.36 -23.69 -13.92
N GLN A 45 -5.44 -23.12 -14.72
CA GLN A 45 -5.75 -22.67 -16.07
C GLN A 45 -6.22 -23.81 -16.99
N ILE A 46 -5.79 -25.05 -16.75
CA ILE A 46 -6.24 -26.23 -17.50
C ILE A 46 -7.70 -26.50 -17.14
N ASP A 47 -8.02 -26.55 -15.86
CA ASP A 47 -9.39 -26.78 -15.38
C ASP A 47 -10.36 -25.69 -15.93
N ILE A 48 -9.89 -24.43 -16.02
CA ILE A 48 -10.70 -23.35 -16.63
C ILE A 48 -10.93 -23.59 -18.11
N GLN A 49 -9.92 -24.00 -18.85
CA GLN A 49 -10.05 -24.29 -20.28
C GLN A 49 -10.94 -25.49 -20.57
N GLU A 50 -10.90 -26.50 -19.72
CA GLU A 50 -11.79 -27.67 -19.81
C GLU A 50 -13.25 -27.33 -19.51
N ARG A 51 -13.53 -26.50 -18.50
CA ARG A 51 -14.90 -26.12 -18.13
C ARG A 51 -15.48 -24.98 -18.96
N ALA A 52 -14.64 -24.18 -19.59
CA ALA A 52 -15.06 -23.05 -20.44
C ALA A 52 -14.22 -23.00 -21.74
N PRO A 53 -14.35 -24.02 -22.61
CA PRO A 53 -13.57 -24.10 -23.84
C PRO A 53 -13.87 -22.91 -24.76
N GLY A 54 -12.81 -22.33 -25.33
CA GLY A 54 -12.94 -21.22 -26.28
C GLY A 54 -13.28 -19.84 -25.68
N VAL A 55 -13.64 -19.77 -24.40
CA VAL A 55 -14.01 -18.50 -23.74
C VAL A 55 -12.78 -17.66 -23.40
N PHE A 56 -11.72 -18.30 -22.93
CA PHE A 56 -10.51 -17.64 -22.50
C PHE A 56 -9.32 -18.03 -23.38
N SER A 57 -8.65 -17.04 -23.95
CA SER A 57 -7.38 -17.29 -24.60
C SER A 57 -6.27 -17.58 -23.55
N LYS A 58 -5.28 -18.38 -23.93
CA LYS A 58 -4.11 -18.65 -23.08
C LYS A 58 -3.41 -17.36 -22.64
N LEU A 59 -3.33 -16.37 -23.54
CA LEU A 59 -2.72 -15.09 -23.28
C LEU A 59 -3.49 -14.29 -22.22
N ALA A 60 -4.83 -14.22 -22.34
CA ALA A 60 -5.68 -13.52 -21.39
C ALA A 60 -5.61 -14.13 -20.00
N LEU A 61 -5.67 -15.47 -19.90
CA LEU A 61 -5.49 -16.17 -18.62
C LEU A 61 -4.10 -15.94 -18.01
N SER A 62 -3.05 -16.00 -18.81
CA SER A 62 -1.69 -15.73 -18.34
C SER A 62 -1.53 -14.33 -17.79
N ALA A 63 -2.06 -13.32 -18.48
CA ALA A 63 -2.04 -11.93 -18.05
C ALA A 63 -2.86 -11.73 -16.75
N PHE A 64 -4.05 -12.33 -16.69
CA PHE A 64 -4.88 -12.33 -15.49
C PHE A 64 -4.14 -12.94 -14.29
N PHE A 65 -3.62 -14.18 -14.43
CA PHE A 65 -2.96 -14.86 -13.32
C PHE A 65 -1.70 -14.15 -12.85
N ARG A 66 -0.89 -13.57 -13.76
CA ARG A 66 0.27 -12.76 -13.37
C ARG A 66 -0.15 -11.62 -12.43
N ARG A 67 -1.24 -10.92 -12.76
CA ARG A 67 -1.77 -9.84 -11.93
C ARG A 67 -2.41 -10.36 -10.63
N TYR A 68 -3.19 -11.42 -10.72
CA TYR A 68 -3.93 -11.99 -9.59
C TYR A 68 -2.99 -12.57 -8.55
N THR A 69 -2.08 -13.48 -8.96
CA THR A 69 -1.12 -14.12 -8.05
C THR A 69 -0.03 -13.17 -7.55
N GLY A 70 0.27 -12.12 -8.31
CA GLY A 70 1.17 -11.05 -7.89
C GLY A 70 0.55 -10.02 -6.96
N SER A 71 -0.76 -10.08 -6.69
CA SER A 71 -1.42 -9.11 -5.81
C SER A 71 -1.07 -9.33 -4.33
N THR A 72 -1.02 -8.23 -3.56
CA THR A 72 -0.78 -8.31 -2.10
C THR A 72 -1.85 -9.15 -1.40
N ALA A 73 -3.11 -9.05 -1.84
CA ALA A 73 -4.19 -9.86 -1.30
C ALA A 73 -3.98 -11.36 -1.50
N TYR A 74 -3.47 -11.78 -2.67
CA TYR A 74 -3.14 -13.17 -2.94
C TYR A 74 -1.97 -13.66 -2.08
N LEU A 75 -0.91 -12.87 -1.97
CA LEU A 75 0.24 -13.21 -1.13
C LEU A 75 -0.16 -13.37 0.35
N ILE A 76 -1.04 -12.50 0.86
CA ILE A 76 -1.60 -12.63 2.22
C ILE A 76 -2.42 -13.92 2.34
N ALA A 77 -3.23 -14.26 1.33
CA ALA A 77 -3.99 -15.51 1.35
C ALA A 77 -3.07 -16.73 1.37
N VAL A 78 -2.03 -16.74 0.53
CA VAL A 78 -1.03 -17.81 0.48
C VAL A 78 -0.25 -17.94 1.79
N SER A 79 0.17 -16.83 2.40
CA SER A 79 0.95 -16.86 3.65
C SER A 79 0.20 -17.47 4.85
N ARG A 80 -1.13 -17.46 4.81
CA ARG A 80 -1.99 -17.93 5.91
C ARG A 80 -2.64 -19.30 5.68
N ALA A 81 -2.76 -19.71 4.40
CA ALA A 81 -3.46 -20.92 4.04
C ALA A 81 -2.58 -22.17 4.24
N LYS A 82 -3.24 -23.31 4.45
CA LYS A 82 -2.60 -24.63 4.47
C LYS A 82 -2.84 -25.41 3.17
N GLN A 83 -3.89 -25.04 2.43
CA GLN A 83 -4.36 -25.78 1.25
C GLN A 83 -4.61 -24.83 0.08
N ARG A 84 -4.62 -25.40 -1.12
CA ARG A 84 -5.02 -24.75 -2.36
C ARG A 84 -6.48 -25.06 -2.65
N PHE A 85 -7.10 -24.26 -3.52
CA PHE A 85 -8.52 -24.38 -3.83
C PHE A 85 -8.73 -24.54 -5.34
N ASP A 86 -9.69 -25.38 -5.70
CA ASP A 86 -10.14 -25.59 -7.07
C ASP A 86 -11.20 -24.55 -7.50
N LEU A 87 -11.78 -24.74 -8.70
CA LEU A 87 -12.78 -23.82 -9.27
C LEU A 87 -14.10 -23.81 -8.49
N ASP A 88 -14.39 -24.88 -7.76
CA ASP A 88 -15.59 -25.01 -6.93
C ASP A 88 -15.35 -24.52 -5.49
N GLY A 89 -14.15 -23.96 -5.25
CA GLY A 89 -13.75 -23.46 -3.93
C GLY A 89 -13.49 -24.56 -2.91
N GLN A 90 -13.35 -25.81 -3.36
CA GLN A 90 -13.01 -26.95 -2.50
C GLN A 90 -11.50 -27.05 -2.33
N PRO A 91 -11.04 -27.54 -1.17
CA PRO A 91 -9.63 -27.82 -0.93
C PRO A 91 -9.10 -28.83 -1.95
N ASN A 92 -8.01 -28.50 -2.62
CA ASN A 92 -7.38 -29.36 -3.62
C ASN A 92 -5.86 -29.23 -3.57
N GLY A 93 -5.24 -30.09 -2.78
CA GLY A 93 -3.79 -30.14 -2.59
C GLY A 93 -3.27 -29.21 -1.50
N ASP A 94 -2.16 -29.61 -0.92
CA ASP A 94 -1.50 -28.87 0.15
C ASP A 94 -0.67 -27.70 -0.40
N LEU A 95 -0.56 -26.68 0.39
CA LEU A 95 0.33 -25.56 0.16
C LEU A 95 1.62 -25.80 0.93
N SER A 96 2.74 -25.98 0.20
CA SER A 96 4.03 -26.23 0.85
C SER A 96 4.50 -25.04 1.67
N ASP A 97 5.29 -25.32 2.70
CA ASP A 97 5.90 -24.30 3.55
C ASP A 97 6.80 -23.34 2.76
N GLU A 98 7.48 -23.86 1.75
CA GLU A 98 8.32 -23.07 0.85
C GLU A 98 7.51 -21.98 0.13
N HIS A 99 6.34 -22.33 -0.43
CA HIS A 99 5.47 -21.36 -1.09
C HIS A 99 4.92 -20.31 -0.11
N ARG A 100 4.64 -20.72 1.14
CA ARG A 100 4.23 -19.77 2.18
C ARG A 100 5.36 -18.82 2.55
N GLN A 101 6.58 -19.36 2.68
CA GLN A 101 7.75 -18.55 3.00
C GLN A 101 8.05 -17.54 1.90
N VAL A 102 8.04 -17.95 0.62
CA VAL A 102 8.21 -17.04 -0.52
C VAL A 102 7.17 -15.90 -0.50
N ALA A 103 5.92 -16.21 -0.15
CA ALA A 103 4.89 -15.17 -0.04
C ALA A 103 5.15 -14.21 1.14
N LEU A 104 5.63 -14.71 2.27
CA LEU A 104 6.01 -13.90 3.43
C LEU A 104 7.19 -12.97 3.11
N ASP A 105 8.22 -13.50 2.46
CA ASP A 105 9.41 -12.74 2.06
C ASP A 105 9.06 -11.62 1.07
N GLU A 106 8.20 -11.91 0.11
CA GLU A 106 7.73 -10.89 -0.84
C GLU A 106 6.87 -9.82 -0.16
N LEU A 107 6.01 -10.19 0.80
CA LEU A 107 5.25 -9.23 1.60
C LEU A 107 6.18 -8.35 2.45
N ALA A 108 7.20 -8.93 3.08
CA ALA A 108 8.21 -8.20 3.84
C ALA A 108 8.97 -7.22 2.94
N ARG A 109 9.42 -7.67 1.77
CA ARG A 109 10.10 -6.83 0.78
C ARG A 109 9.25 -5.64 0.33
N ARG A 110 7.95 -5.87 0.05
CA ARG A 110 7.02 -4.79 -0.33
C ARG A 110 6.81 -3.79 0.79
N ARG A 111 6.70 -4.29 2.02
CA ARG A 111 6.56 -3.44 3.20
C ARG A 111 7.77 -2.54 3.36
N THR A 112 8.98 -3.10 3.35
CA THR A 112 10.23 -2.34 3.46
C THR A 112 10.36 -1.29 2.35
N ASN A 113 10.06 -1.65 1.10
CA ASN A 113 10.11 -0.70 -0.01
C ASN A 113 9.10 0.44 0.17
N ASN A 114 7.90 0.14 0.66
CA ASN A 114 6.89 1.17 0.91
C ASN A 114 7.29 2.08 2.08
N GLU A 115 7.82 1.52 3.16
CA GLU A 115 8.32 2.27 4.32
C GLU A 115 9.48 3.20 3.91
N SER A 116 10.42 2.69 3.11
CA SER A 116 11.53 3.50 2.58
C SER A 116 11.06 4.65 1.69
N ARG A 117 10.05 4.39 0.84
CA ARG A 117 9.46 5.43 0.00
C ARG A 117 8.77 6.51 0.83
N ILE A 118 7.97 6.11 1.82
CA ILE A 118 7.29 7.03 2.73
C ILE A 118 8.32 7.86 3.51
N ALA A 119 9.36 7.23 4.05
CA ALA A 119 10.42 7.92 4.77
C ALA A 119 11.16 8.94 3.91
N LEU A 120 11.44 8.61 2.64
CA LEU A 120 12.04 9.52 1.69
C LEU A 120 11.13 10.71 1.37
N GLU A 121 9.84 10.46 1.13
CA GLU A 121 8.84 11.50 0.87
C GLU A 121 8.70 12.46 2.06
N GLU A 122 8.66 11.92 3.29
CA GLU A 122 8.65 12.73 4.52
C GLU A 122 9.92 13.55 4.68
N GLN A 123 11.09 12.96 4.40
CA GLN A 123 12.37 13.67 4.46
C GLN A 123 12.38 14.85 3.47
N GLN A 124 11.96 14.62 2.24
CA GLN A 124 11.85 15.67 1.23
C GLN A 124 10.88 16.78 1.65
N ARG A 125 9.73 16.40 2.24
CA ARG A 125 8.74 17.36 2.77
C ARG A 125 9.33 18.21 3.91
N ARG A 126 10.07 17.59 4.82
CA ARG A 126 10.78 18.31 5.91
C ARG A 126 11.82 19.27 5.35
N ASN A 127 12.60 18.83 4.37
CA ASN A 127 13.61 19.68 3.74
C ASN A 127 12.97 20.90 3.06
N ARG A 128 11.86 20.71 2.33
CA ARG A 128 11.12 21.83 1.71
C ARG A 128 10.54 22.78 2.75
N ALA A 129 9.99 22.26 3.86
CA ALA A 129 9.47 23.08 4.94
C ALA A 129 10.57 23.93 5.60
N THR A 130 11.74 23.33 5.84
CA THR A 130 12.93 24.05 6.37
C THR A 130 13.41 25.12 5.38
N LEU A 131 13.45 24.78 4.07
CA LEU A 131 13.83 25.72 3.03
C LEU A 131 12.90 26.94 3.00
N LEU A 132 11.58 26.71 3.07
CA LEU A 132 10.58 27.77 3.11
C LEU A 132 10.77 28.65 4.35
N HIS A 133 10.94 28.07 5.51
CA HIS A 133 11.17 28.80 6.76
C HIS A 133 12.44 29.65 6.66
N ASP A 134 13.56 29.06 6.23
CA ASP A 134 14.83 29.77 6.11
C ASP A 134 14.76 30.92 5.09
N PHE A 135 14.02 30.71 3.99
CA PHE A 135 13.81 31.76 2.99
C PHE A 135 12.94 32.92 3.53
N GLN A 136 11.98 32.64 4.40
CA GLN A 136 11.13 33.69 5.00
C GLN A 136 11.86 34.56 6.00
N ILE A 137 12.87 34.03 6.69
CA ILE A 137 13.63 34.76 7.72
C ILE A 137 14.97 35.34 7.22
N THR A 138 15.41 34.92 6.04
CA THR A 138 16.71 35.37 5.50
C THR A 138 16.68 36.82 5.03
N THR A 139 17.79 37.51 5.18
CA THR A 139 18.03 38.82 4.59
C THR A 139 18.87 38.76 3.29
N LEU A 140 19.22 37.54 2.85
CA LEU A 140 20.01 37.33 1.63
C LEU A 140 19.16 37.54 0.38
N THR A 141 19.82 37.94 -0.69
CA THR A 141 19.18 37.91 -2.02
C THR A 141 18.88 36.47 -2.44
N PRO A 142 17.87 36.23 -3.28
CA PRO A 142 17.54 34.85 -3.74
C PRO A 142 18.75 34.13 -4.33
N ALA A 143 19.61 34.82 -5.11
CA ALA A 143 20.79 34.18 -5.69
C ALA A 143 21.80 33.74 -4.61
N ASN A 144 22.07 34.58 -3.61
CA ASN A 144 22.99 34.25 -2.52
C ASN A 144 22.41 33.15 -1.61
N PHE A 145 21.09 33.17 -1.39
CA PHE A 145 20.40 32.09 -0.65
C PHE A 145 20.51 30.75 -1.38
N CYS A 146 20.28 30.74 -2.70
CA CYS A 146 20.43 29.54 -3.52
C CYS A 146 21.85 29.00 -3.49
N ALA A 147 22.85 29.87 -3.61
CA ALA A 147 24.26 29.49 -3.52
C ALA A 147 24.59 28.86 -2.15
N LEU A 148 24.08 29.42 -1.05
CA LEU A 148 24.26 28.90 0.30
C LEU A 148 23.60 27.54 0.48
N LYS A 149 22.41 27.32 -0.13
CA LYS A 149 21.65 26.06 0.01
C LYS A 149 22.01 25.01 -1.05
N GLY A 150 22.86 25.34 -2.03
CA GLY A 150 23.23 24.44 -3.11
C GLY A 150 22.06 24.12 -4.06
N ILE A 151 21.18 25.09 -4.30
CA ILE A 151 19.98 24.94 -5.13
C ILE A 151 20.14 25.83 -6.36
N ALA A 152 19.67 25.37 -7.54
CA ALA A 152 19.62 26.23 -8.72
C ALA A 152 18.55 27.32 -8.53
N VAL A 153 18.87 28.53 -9.01
CA VAL A 153 17.99 29.70 -8.82
C VAL A 153 16.62 29.46 -9.49
N GLU A 154 16.62 28.77 -10.62
CA GLU A 154 15.44 28.43 -11.41
C GLU A 154 14.51 27.44 -10.68
N GLU A 155 15.05 26.64 -9.78
CA GLU A 155 14.28 25.63 -9.02
C GLU A 155 13.67 26.19 -7.72
N LEU A 156 14.19 27.31 -7.21
CA LEU A 156 13.78 27.86 -5.92
C LEU A 156 12.28 28.10 -5.86
N ASP A 157 11.71 28.76 -6.85
CA ASP A 157 10.28 29.09 -6.88
C ASP A 157 9.41 27.83 -6.86
N GLY A 158 9.81 26.77 -7.58
CA GLY A 158 9.13 25.48 -7.57
C GLY A 158 9.11 24.84 -6.19
N TYR A 159 10.24 24.87 -5.48
CA TYR A 159 10.32 24.37 -4.10
C TYR A 159 9.48 25.19 -3.13
N LEU A 160 9.48 26.51 -3.23
CA LEU A 160 8.72 27.41 -2.36
C LEU A 160 7.20 27.26 -2.57
N ILE A 161 6.74 27.15 -3.84
CA ILE A 161 5.32 26.92 -4.16
C ILE A 161 4.85 25.60 -3.56
N THR A 162 5.66 24.54 -3.77
CA THR A 162 5.33 23.21 -3.24
C THR A 162 5.28 23.21 -1.71
N ALA A 163 6.26 23.83 -1.07
CA ALA A 163 6.35 23.92 0.39
C ALA A 163 5.17 24.70 1.01
N ARG A 164 4.74 25.80 0.37
CA ARG A 164 3.57 26.57 0.82
C ARG A 164 2.30 25.75 0.75
N ARG A 165 2.05 25.08 -0.38
CA ARG A 165 0.89 24.18 -0.51
C ARG A 165 0.89 23.08 0.55
N GLU A 166 2.05 22.43 0.78
CA GLU A 166 2.18 21.39 1.80
C GLU A 166 1.97 21.94 3.23
N ALA A 167 2.33 23.20 3.48
CA ALA A 167 2.07 23.86 4.77
C ALA A 167 0.57 24.14 4.96
N GLU A 168 -0.12 24.62 3.91
CA GLU A 168 -1.57 24.84 3.92
C GLU A 168 -2.34 23.54 4.13
N GLU A 169 -1.98 22.47 3.40
CA GLU A 169 -2.59 21.14 3.57
C GLU A 169 -2.44 20.64 5.02
N ARG A 170 -1.25 20.83 5.62
CA ARG A 170 -1.01 20.46 7.02
C ARG A 170 -1.84 21.27 7.99
N ALA A 171 -1.99 22.58 7.75
CA ALA A 171 -2.82 23.45 8.58
C ALA A 171 -4.30 23.05 8.53
N GLN A 172 -4.80 22.64 7.35
CA GLN A 172 -6.17 22.16 7.18
C GLN A 172 -6.41 20.80 7.84
N GLN A 173 -5.40 19.94 7.88
CA GLN A 173 -5.47 18.60 8.51
C GLN A 173 -5.20 18.63 10.02
N ALA A 174 -4.66 19.72 10.55
CA ALA A 174 -4.42 19.87 11.98
C ALA A 174 -5.77 19.87 12.72
N PRO A 175 -5.96 19.04 13.76
CA PRO A 175 -7.17 19.10 14.56
C PRO A 175 -7.27 20.50 15.19
N PRO A 176 -8.51 21.03 15.36
CA PRO A 176 -8.69 22.33 15.99
C PRO A 176 -7.99 22.34 17.36
N PHE A 177 -7.26 23.40 17.63
CA PHE A 177 -6.51 23.57 18.86
C PHE A 177 -7.48 23.46 20.06
N ASP A 178 -7.39 22.38 20.83
CA ASP A 178 -8.11 22.23 22.10
C ASP A 178 -7.23 22.79 23.23
N PRO A 179 -7.56 23.97 23.78
CA PRO A 179 -6.80 24.58 24.85
C PRO A 179 -6.77 23.74 26.14
N ARG A 180 -7.65 22.74 26.26
CA ARG A 180 -7.68 21.81 27.43
C ARG A 180 -6.65 20.68 27.31
N ARG A 181 -6.03 20.50 26.16
CA ARG A 181 -5.02 19.48 25.85
C ARG A 181 -3.59 20.03 25.81
N ALA A 182 -3.36 21.22 26.38
CA ALA A 182 -2.00 21.73 26.56
C ALA A 182 -1.19 20.69 27.32
N PRO A 183 0.03 20.30 26.88
CA PRO A 183 0.88 19.40 27.62
C PRO A 183 1.15 20.03 28.98
N GLY A 184 0.64 19.37 30.03
CA GLY A 184 0.79 19.85 31.39
C GLY A 184 2.25 20.20 31.65
N ARG A 185 2.50 21.43 32.07
CA ARG A 185 3.78 21.86 32.63
C ARG A 185 4.25 20.73 33.55
N ALA A 186 5.36 20.09 33.19
CA ALA A 186 6.03 19.14 34.05
C ALA A 186 6.22 19.85 35.38
N ALA A 187 5.47 19.41 36.40
CA ALA A 187 5.63 19.88 37.76
C ALA A 187 7.08 19.56 38.14
N THR A 188 7.89 20.59 38.23
CA THR A 188 9.22 20.53 38.87
C THR A 188 8.99 20.05 40.30
N ARG A 189 9.14 18.76 40.46
CA ARG A 189 9.28 18.17 41.79
C ARG A 189 10.54 18.78 42.44
N GLY A 190 10.36 19.79 43.25
CA GLY A 190 11.42 20.33 44.08
C GLY A 190 12.02 19.22 44.98
N PRO A 191 13.27 19.38 45.38
CA PRO A 191 13.94 18.38 46.20
C PRO A 191 13.27 18.31 47.59
N ARG A 192 12.77 17.13 47.95
CA ARG A 192 12.37 16.85 49.33
C ARG A 192 13.64 16.87 50.18
N SER A 193 13.77 17.91 50.99
CA SER A 193 14.70 17.99 52.11
C SER A 193 14.38 16.85 53.08
N GLY A 194 15.32 15.96 53.22
CA GLY A 194 15.30 14.97 54.25
C GLY A 194 15.52 15.64 55.62
N SER A 195 14.66 15.36 56.58
CA SER A 195 14.96 15.50 57.98
C SER A 195 14.99 14.10 58.59
N GLY A 196 16.17 13.75 59.09
CA GLY A 196 16.40 12.52 59.78
C GLY A 196 15.75 12.46 61.12
N GLN A 197 15.57 11.28 61.61
CA GLN A 197 15.74 10.97 63.06
C GLN A 197 16.06 9.46 63.19
N GLY A 198 17.21 9.24 63.76
CA GLY A 198 17.77 7.96 64.09
C GLY A 198 17.20 7.41 65.41
N PRO A 199 17.95 6.62 66.18
CA PRO A 199 17.71 5.18 66.27
C PRO A 199 17.12 4.79 67.59
N ASP A 200 16.47 3.67 67.71
CA ASP A 200 16.42 3.03 69.01
C ASP A 200 16.51 1.50 68.93
N GLN A 201 17.21 1.03 69.93
CA GLN A 201 17.66 -0.30 70.24
C GLN A 201 16.49 -1.17 70.75
N GLY A 202 16.63 -2.45 70.64
CA GLY A 202 16.13 -3.28 71.72
C GLY A 202 15.61 -4.66 71.38
N ARG A 203 16.49 -5.62 71.48
CA ARG A 203 16.34 -6.85 72.34
C ARG A 203 15.05 -7.69 72.15
N ARG A 204 15.09 -8.82 71.68
CA ARG A 204 15.37 -10.15 72.27
C ARG A 204 15.19 -11.23 71.21
#